data_81c92bb3e74e348a7e1da1244f5f5ff5
#
_entry.id   81c92bb3e74e348a7e1da1244f5f5ff5
#
_cell.length_a   1.000
_cell.length_b   1.000
_cell.length_c   1.000
_cell.angle_alpha   90.00
_cell.angle_beta   90.00
_cell.angle_gamma   90.00
#
_symmetry.space_group_name_H-M   'P 1'
#
loop_
_entity.id
_entity.type
_entity.pdbx_description
1 polymer ?
#
loop_
_entity_poly.entity_id
_entity_poly.type
_entity_poly.pdbx_seq_one_letter_code
_entity_poly.pdbx_strand_id
1 'polypeptide(L)'
;PGKTATINFYTVGGVYLVDLPGYGYAKVAQGERQRWDKLINSYFERGRRCALLVQLLDSRHAPSADDEMLEYLAHHEVPFIAALTKADKLKKSQYAETAARFAEICAPYGCRGVVLTSADNGYGIPELRDVLDQFLAEG
;
A
#
# COMPACT_ATOMS: atom_id res chain seq x y z
N PRO A 1 -13.29 15.52 3.48
CA PRO A 1 -12.01 15.33 2.88
C PRO A 1 -11.92 13.92 2.37
N GLY A 2 -10.95 13.62 1.59
CA GLY A 2 -10.81 12.29 1.03
C GLY A 2 -11.92 11.89 0.08
N LYS A 3 -12.58 12.86 -0.45
CA LYS A 3 -13.69 12.59 -1.30
C LYS A 3 -13.33 12.33 -2.72
N THR A 4 -12.09 12.57 -3.08
CA THR A 4 -11.68 12.49 -4.44
C THR A 4 -11.55 11.04 -4.87
N ALA A 5 -12.32 10.68 -5.86
CA ALA A 5 -12.26 9.36 -6.44
C ALA A 5 -11.52 9.40 -7.76
N THR A 6 -10.48 10.23 -7.85
CA THR A 6 -9.69 10.36 -9.07
C THR A 6 -8.35 9.70 -8.91
N ILE A 7 -7.80 9.23 -10.02
CA ILE A 7 -6.46 8.65 -10.05
C ILE A 7 -5.51 9.74 -10.50
N ASN A 8 -4.49 10.01 -9.70
CA ASN A 8 -3.51 11.06 -10.01
C ASN A 8 -2.19 10.42 -10.43
N PHE A 9 -1.58 11.00 -11.46
CA PHE A 9 -0.32 10.49 -11.99
C PHE A 9 0.79 11.51 -11.78
N TYR A 10 1.94 11.03 -11.35
CA TYR A 10 3.14 11.85 -11.18
C TYR A 10 4.29 11.18 -11.90
N THR A 11 5.16 11.95 -12.51
CA THR A 11 6.35 11.42 -13.16
C THR A 11 7.56 11.65 -12.27
N VAL A 12 8.24 10.59 -11.91
CA VAL A 12 9.42 10.65 -11.05
C VAL A 12 10.49 9.75 -11.64
N GLY A 13 11.62 10.34 -12.03
CA GLY A 13 12.75 9.55 -12.51
C GLY A 13 12.43 8.61 -13.67
N GLY A 14 11.56 9.02 -14.58
CA GLY A 14 11.20 8.19 -15.73
C GLY A 14 10.15 7.13 -15.44
N VAL A 15 9.60 7.13 -14.23
CA VAL A 15 8.58 6.17 -13.83
C VAL A 15 7.32 6.92 -13.43
N TYR A 16 6.17 6.32 -13.68
CA TYR A 16 4.91 6.90 -13.23
C TYR A 16 4.61 6.44 -11.82
N LEU A 17 4.40 7.40 -10.93
CA LEU A 17 3.88 7.15 -9.59
C LEU A 17 2.39 7.45 -9.64
N VAL A 18 1.57 6.47 -9.33
CA VAL A 18 0.12 6.61 -9.45
C VAL A 18 -0.49 6.60 -8.07
N ASP A 19 -1.20 7.69 -7.75
CA ASP A 19 -1.87 7.82 -6.46
C ASP A 19 -3.31 7.36 -6.64
N LEU A 20 -3.66 6.25 -6.00
CA LEU A 20 -4.99 5.66 -6.09
C LEU A 20 -5.83 6.06 -4.88
N PRO A 21 -7.15 6.20 -5.06
CA PRO A 21 -8.01 6.49 -3.91
C PRO A 21 -7.99 5.36 -2.90
N GLY A 22 -8.13 5.71 -1.62
CA GLY A 22 -8.14 4.72 -0.55
C GLY A 22 -9.38 3.85 -0.59
N TYR A 23 -9.19 2.55 -0.41
CA TYR A 23 -10.27 1.59 -0.41
C TYR A 23 -10.78 1.36 1.01
N GLY A 24 -12.08 1.42 1.19
CA GLY A 24 -12.69 1.15 2.50
C GLY A 24 -12.29 2.14 3.57
N TYR A 25 -11.76 3.27 3.15
CA TYR A 25 -11.26 4.26 4.07
C TYR A 25 -12.39 4.78 4.94
N ALA A 26 -12.28 4.52 6.21
CA ALA A 26 -13.12 5.09 7.25
C ALA A 26 -14.61 5.19 6.90
N LYS A 27 -15.34 4.12 7.02
CA LYS A 27 -16.80 4.18 6.97
C LYS A 27 -17.37 4.74 5.67
N VAL A 28 -16.71 4.45 4.58
CA VAL A 28 -17.21 4.84 3.27
C VAL A 28 -18.49 4.06 3.00
N ALA A 29 -19.50 4.73 2.46
CA ALA A 29 -20.75 4.09 2.10
C ALA A 29 -20.50 3.01 1.05
N GLN A 30 -21.34 1.97 1.06
CA GLN A 30 -21.20 0.86 0.13
C GLN A 30 -21.17 1.31 -1.33
N GLY A 31 -21.97 2.33 -1.67
CA GLY A 31 -21.97 2.87 -3.02
C GLY A 31 -20.64 3.47 -3.42
N GLU A 32 -19.93 4.06 -2.46
CA GLU A 32 -18.61 4.62 -2.73
C GLU A 32 -17.57 3.53 -2.91
N ARG A 33 -17.72 2.41 -2.19
CA ARG A 33 -16.82 1.27 -2.39
C ARG A 33 -17.01 0.69 -3.78
N GLN A 34 -18.25 0.61 -4.25
CA GLN A 34 -18.52 0.13 -5.59
C GLN A 34 -17.91 1.05 -6.64
N ARG A 35 -17.97 2.35 -6.41
CA ARG A 35 -17.36 3.31 -7.31
C ARG A 35 -15.84 3.15 -7.33
N TRP A 36 -15.25 2.92 -6.16
CA TRP A 36 -13.82 2.67 -6.04
C TRP A 36 -13.42 1.43 -6.84
N ASP A 37 -14.18 0.34 -6.66
CA ASP A 37 -13.93 -0.90 -7.38
C ASP A 37 -13.96 -0.68 -8.89
N LYS A 38 -14.95 0.02 -9.38
CA LYS A 38 -15.06 0.29 -10.80
C LYS A 38 -13.87 1.10 -11.32
N LEU A 39 -13.47 2.10 -10.55
CA LEU A 39 -12.37 2.96 -10.94
C LEU A 39 -11.07 2.18 -11.03
N ILE A 40 -10.77 1.38 -10.01
CA ILE A 40 -9.53 0.62 -9.95
C ILE A 40 -9.54 -0.51 -10.98
N ASN A 41 -10.64 -1.22 -11.12
CA ASN A 41 -10.76 -2.27 -12.12
C ASN A 41 -10.57 -1.72 -13.52
N SER A 42 -11.16 -0.56 -13.80
CA SER A 42 -10.99 0.11 -15.09
C SER A 42 -9.52 0.43 -15.35
N TYR A 43 -8.80 0.88 -14.30
CA TYR A 43 -7.39 1.18 -14.43
C TYR A 43 -6.59 -0.06 -14.85
N PHE A 44 -6.80 -1.18 -14.17
CA PHE A 44 -6.06 -2.41 -14.46
C PHE A 44 -6.51 -3.06 -15.76
N GLU A 45 -7.79 -2.99 -16.09
CA GLU A 45 -8.32 -3.60 -17.31
C GLU A 45 -7.80 -2.93 -18.58
N ARG A 46 -7.39 -1.68 -18.49
CA ARG A 46 -6.87 -0.96 -19.66
C ARG A 46 -5.46 -1.39 -20.03
N GLY A 47 -4.99 -2.48 -19.48
CA GLY A 47 -3.67 -3.00 -19.79
C GLY A 47 -2.53 -2.22 -19.19
N ARG A 48 -2.82 -1.39 -18.23
CA ARG A 48 -1.77 -0.64 -17.53
C ARG A 48 -1.00 -1.60 -16.66
N ARG A 49 0.28 -1.55 -16.78
CA ARG A 49 1.16 -2.43 -16.01
C ARG A 49 1.47 -1.77 -14.68
N CYS A 50 1.27 -2.55 -13.62
CA CYS A 50 1.66 -2.13 -12.29
C CYS A 50 2.88 -2.96 -11.88
N ALA A 51 4.03 -2.31 -11.80
CA ALA A 51 5.24 -2.99 -11.40
C ALA A 51 5.17 -3.38 -9.93
N LEU A 52 4.59 -2.51 -9.12
CA LEU A 52 4.46 -2.76 -7.69
C LEU A 52 3.44 -1.79 -7.11
N LEU A 53 2.58 -2.31 -6.26
CA LEU A 53 1.66 -1.49 -5.49
C LEU A 53 2.21 -1.37 -4.07
N VAL A 54 2.16 -0.17 -3.52
CA VAL A 54 2.56 0.07 -2.14
C VAL A 54 1.31 0.31 -1.31
N GLN A 55 1.00 -0.62 -0.43
CA GLN A 55 -0.14 -0.50 0.47
C GLN A 55 0.31 0.19 1.75
N LEU A 56 -0.29 1.33 2.04
CA LEU A 56 0.04 2.07 3.26
C LEU A 56 -0.82 1.58 4.41
N LEU A 57 -0.17 1.19 5.50
CA LEU A 57 -0.85 0.71 6.70
C LEU A 57 -0.31 1.47 7.91
N ASP A 58 -1.19 1.90 8.79
CA ASP A 58 -0.77 2.55 10.02
C ASP A 58 -0.10 1.51 10.91
N SER A 59 1.13 1.77 11.31
CA SER A 59 1.92 0.80 12.10
C SER A 59 1.31 0.51 13.46
N ARG A 60 0.37 1.32 13.90
CA ARG A 60 -0.26 1.13 15.20
C ARG A 60 -1.49 0.22 15.14
N HIS A 61 -2.00 -0.03 13.95
CA HIS A 61 -3.26 -0.77 13.78
C HIS A 61 -3.12 -1.87 12.75
N ALA A 62 -2.98 -3.10 13.23
CA ALA A 62 -2.87 -4.24 12.33
C ALA A 62 -4.16 -4.42 11.53
N PRO A 63 -4.07 -4.84 10.26
CA PRO A 63 -5.27 -5.11 9.46
C PRO A 63 -6.09 -6.23 10.09
N SER A 64 -7.40 -6.15 9.91
CA SER A 64 -8.27 -7.23 10.37
C SER A 64 -8.16 -8.44 9.43
N ALA A 65 -8.64 -9.58 9.90
CA ALA A 65 -8.57 -10.82 9.12
C ALA A 65 -9.37 -10.76 7.82
N ASP A 66 -10.31 -9.83 7.74
CA ASP A 66 -11.16 -9.67 6.57
C ASP A 66 -10.90 -8.34 5.87
N ASP A 67 -9.65 -7.87 5.90
CA ASP A 67 -9.28 -6.63 5.24
C ASP A 67 -9.59 -6.72 3.75
N GLU A 68 -10.50 -5.87 3.30
CA GLU A 68 -10.99 -5.93 1.93
C GLU A 68 -9.92 -5.60 0.90
N MET A 69 -9.04 -4.66 1.23
CA MET A 69 -7.99 -4.28 0.29
C MET A 69 -6.97 -5.40 0.10
N LEU A 70 -6.57 -6.04 1.20
CA LEU A 70 -5.64 -7.16 1.11
C LEU A 70 -6.25 -8.31 0.32
N GLU A 71 -7.52 -8.59 0.55
CA GLU A 71 -8.22 -9.62 -0.21
C GLU A 71 -8.30 -9.28 -1.69
N TYR A 72 -8.53 -8.02 -2.00
CA TYR A 72 -8.58 -7.56 -3.38
C TYR A 72 -7.22 -7.77 -4.07
N LEU A 73 -6.14 -7.40 -3.39
CA LEU A 73 -4.79 -7.54 -3.95
C LEU A 73 -4.45 -9.00 -4.19
N ALA A 74 -4.82 -9.87 -3.25
CA ALA A 74 -4.59 -11.31 -3.40
C ALA A 74 -5.39 -11.89 -4.55
N HIS A 75 -6.66 -11.52 -4.63
CA HIS A 75 -7.56 -12.04 -5.65
C HIS A 75 -7.08 -11.67 -7.06
N HIS A 76 -6.63 -10.46 -7.24
CA HIS A 76 -6.15 -9.98 -8.54
C HIS A 76 -4.67 -10.22 -8.76
N GLU A 77 -4.00 -10.88 -7.83
CA GLU A 77 -2.58 -11.21 -7.93
C GLU A 77 -1.71 -9.97 -8.19
N VAL A 78 -2.06 -8.86 -7.56
CA VAL A 78 -1.31 -7.61 -7.71
C VAL A 78 -0.05 -7.69 -6.84
N PRO A 79 1.16 -7.52 -7.43
CA PRO A 79 2.37 -7.52 -6.62
C PRO A 79 2.39 -6.28 -5.72
N PHE A 80 2.56 -6.51 -4.41
CA PHE A 80 2.53 -5.39 -3.48
C PHE A 80 3.47 -5.58 -2.30
N ILE A 81 3.86 -4.47 -1.71
CA ILE A 81 4.53 -4.42 -0.43
C ILE A 81 3.70 -3.56 0.51
N ALA A 82 3.93 -3.72 1.80
CA ALA A 82 3.28 -2.89 2.80
C ALA A 82 4.28 -1.89 3.36
N ALA A 83 3.93 -0.61 3.27
CA ALA A 83 4.70 0.43 3.91
C ALA A 83 3.94 0.82 5.18
N LEU A 84 4.54 0.52 6.34
CA LEU A 84 3.92 0.82 7.62
C LEU A 84 4.24 2.26 7.97
N THR A 85 3.20 3.07 8.15
CA THR A 85 3.38 4.49 8.40
C THR A 85 3.42 4.79 9.89
N LYS A 86 3.86 5.99 10.21
CA LYS A 86 3.84 6.54 11.58
C LYS A 86 4.71 5.79 12.57
N ALA A 87 5.89 5.34 12.10
CA ALA A 87 6.86 4.71 12.99
C ALA A 87 7.24 5.62 14.16
N ASP A 88 7.21 6.94 13.94
CA ASP A 88 7.53 7.91 14.97
C ASP A 88 6.59 7.83 16.18
N LYS A 89 5.43 7.20 16.03
CA LYS A 89 4.48 7.02 17.13
C LYS A 89 4.75 5.74 17.92
N LEU A 90 5.70 4.92 17.48
CA LEU A 90 6.08 3.70 18.17
C LEU A 90 7.37 3.92 18.95
N LYS A 91 7.60 3.09 19.96
CA LYS A 91 8.89 3.05 20.62
C LYS A 91 9.85 2.27 19.73
N LYS A 92 11.12 2.68 19.70
CA LYS A 92 12.11 1.98 18.87
C LYS A 92 12.23 0.52 19.22
N SER A 93 12.02 0.16 20.48
CA SER A 93 12.05 -1.23 20.92
C SER A 93 10.95 -2.07 20.28
N GLN A 94 9.94 -1.42 19.71
CA GLN A 94 8.81 -2.11 19.07
C GLN A 94 8.97 -2.25 17.56
N TYR A 95 9.97 -1.64 16.98
CA TYR A 95 10.11 -1.58 15.52
C TYR A 95 10.20 -2.97 14.88
N ALA A 96 11.14 -3.78 15.34
CA ALA A 96 11.34 -5.11 14.74
C ALA A 96 10.13 -6.02 14.94
N GLU A 97 9.54 -5.97 16.13
CA GLU A 97 8.36 -6.77 16.45
C GLU A 97 7.17 -6.36 15.59
N THR A 98 6.97 -5.06 15.42
CA THR A 98 5.86 -4.54 14.62
C THR A 98 6.01 -4.96 13.16
N ALA A 99 7.20 -4.80 12.60
CA ALA A 99 7.44 -5.19 11.22
C ALA A 99 7.21 -6.68 11.02
N ALA A 100 7.70 -7.49 11.94
CA ALA A 100 7.53 -8.95 11.86
C ALA A 100 6.06 -9.34 11.95
N ARG A 101 5.31 -8.69 12.83
CA ARG A 101 3.88 -8.97 12.98
C ARG A 101 3.10 -8.66 11.72
N PHE A 102 3.36 -7.50 11.12
CA PHE A 102 2.66 -7.13 9.89
C PHE A 102 3.06 -8.04 8.73
N ALA A 103 4.35 -8.43 8.67
CA ALA A 103 4.80 -9.35 7.63
C ALA A 103 4.06 -10.69 7.73
N GLU A 104 3.85 -11.18 8.95
CA GLU A 104 3.11 -12.41 9.16
C GLU A 104 1.65 -12.28 8.75
N ILE A 105 1.02 -11.17 9.09
CA ILE A 105 -0.38 -10.93 8.75
C ILE A 105 -0.56 -10.79 7.24
N CYS A 106 0.34 -10.12 6.57
CA CYS A 106 0.19 -9.81 5.15
C CYS A 106 0.69 -10.91 4.21
N ALA A 107 1.54 -11.80 4.69
CA ALA A 107 2.13 -12.84 3.86
C ALA A 107 1.09 -13.70 3.12
N PRO A 108 -0.02 -14.13 3.75
CA PRO A 108 -1.01 -14.95 3.05
C PRO A 108 -1.66 -14.26 1.85
N TYR A 109 -1.58 -12.94 1.79
CA TYR A 109 -2.17 -12.18 0.69
C TYR A 109 -1.18 -11.90 -0.44
N GLY A 110 0.02 -12.47 -0.36
CA GLY A 110 1.02 -12.27 -1.40
C GLY A 110 1.90 -11.06 -1.21
N CYS A 111 1.93 -10.51 -0.01
CA CYS A 111 2.80 -9.36 0.29
C CYS A 111 4.25 -9.74 0.12
N ARG A 112 5.00 -8.94 -0.62
CA ARG A 112 6.40 -9.23 -0.93
C ARG A 112 7.39 -8.61 0.02
N GLY A 113 6.91 -7.82 0.96
CA GLY A 113 7.79 -7.22 1.94
C GLY A 113 7.08 -6.16 2.74
N VAL A 114 7.64 -5.86 3.91
CA VAL A 114 7.10 -4.86 4.82
C VAL A 114 8.22 -3.91 5.18
N VAL A 115 7.95 -2.61 5.06
CA VAL A 115 8.93 -1.57 5.41
C VAL A 115 8.28 -0.61 6.39
N LEU A 116 8.90 -0.44 7.54
CA LEU A 116 8.43 0.49 8.55
C LEU A 116 8.94 1.88 8.23
N THR A 117 8.06 2.87 8.17
CA THR A 117 8.43 4.22 7.75
C THR A 117 7.80 5.30 8.62
N SER A 118 8.40 6.48 8.54
CA SER A 118 7.83 7.68 9.13
C SER A 118 8.04 8.86 8.18
N ALA A 119 6.96 9.47 7.74
CA ALA A 119 7.05 10.68 6.94
C ALA A 119 7.52 11.85 7.79
N ASP A 120 7.27 11.79 9.09
CA ASP A 120 7.61 12.88 10.01
C ASP A 120 9.11 13.04 10.20
N ASN A 121 9.82 11.93 10.39
CA ASN A 121 11.27 11.99 10.66
C ASN A 121 12.11 11.27 9.60
N GLY A 122 11.51 10.72 8.56
CA GLY A 122 12.23 10.09 7.46
C GLY A 122 12.70 8.67 7.72
N TYR A 123 12.39 8.10 8.88
CA TYR A 123 12.81 6.74 9.19
C TYR A 123 12.28 5.76 8.14
N GLY A 124 13.14 4.87 7.67
CA GLY A 124 12.73 3.82 6.72
C GLY A 124 12.50 4.28 5.29
N ILE A 125 12.52 5.58 5.03
CA ILE A 125 12.31 6.08 3.66
C ILE A 125 13.43 5.63 2.72
N PRO A 126 14.70 5.67 3.12
CA PRO A 126 15.75 5.14 2.23
C PRO A 126 15.57 3.65 1.93
N GLU A 127 15.16 2.87 2.93
CA GLU A 127 14.91 1.44 2.71
C GLU A 127 13.75 1.22 1.75
N LEU A 128 12.68 1.99 1.90
CA LEU A 128 11.54 1.90 0.98
C LEU A 128 11.98 2.24 -0.44
N ARG A 129 12.80 3.27 -0.60
CA ARG A 129 13.31 3.67 -1.90
C ARG A 129 14.12 2.55 -2.53
N ASP A 130 14.97 1.89 -1.74
CA ASP A 130 15.79 0.79 -2.24
C ASP A 130 14.93 -0.38 -2.71
N VAL A 131 13.88 -0.70 -1.96
CA VAL A 131 12.96 -1.77 -2.33
C VAL A 131 12.26 -1.44 -3.64
N LEU A 132 11.79 -0.21 -3.79
CA LEU A 132 11.15 0.22 -5.02
C LEU A 132 12.10 0.16 -6.21
N ASP A 133 13.35 0.58 -6.00
CA ASP A 133 14.35 0.53 -7.07
C ASP A 133 14.61 -0.90 -7.52
N GLN A 134 14.64 -1.84 -6.60
CA GLN A 134 14.85 -3.24 -6.95
C GLN A 134 13.71 -3.79 -7.81
N PHE A 135 12.48 -3.48 -7.44
CA PHE A 135 11.34 -3.96 -8.22
C PHE A 135 11.30 -3.32 -9.61
N LEU A 136 11.67 -2.06 -9.72
CA LEU A 136 11.70 -1.39 -11.01
C LEU A 136 12.81 -1.92 -11.90
N ALA A 137 13.94 -2.31 -11.31
CA ALA A 137 15.04 -2.87 -12.06
C ALA A 137 14.71 -4.25 -12.63
N GLU A 138 13.87 -5.01 -11.92
CA GLU A 138 13.47 -6.35 -12.37
C GLU A 138 12.39 -6.31 -13.45
N GLY A 139 11.63 -5.23 -13.45
CA GLY A 139 10.55 -5.05 -14.39
C GLY A 139 11.02 -4.52 -15.71
#